data_bfd9df88963fb34bbf2ed6087eac8864
#
_entry.id   bfd9df88963fb34bbf2ed6087eac8864
#
_cell.length_a   1.000
_cell.length_b   1.000
_cell.length_c   1.000
_cell.angle_alpha   90.00
_cell.angle_beta   90.00
_cell.angle_gamma   90.00
#
_symmetry.space_group_name_H-M   'P 1'
#
loop_
_entity.id
_entity.type
_entity.pdbx_description
1 polymer ?
#
loop_
_entity_poly.entity_id
_entity_poly.type
_entity_poly.pdbx_seq_one_letter_code
_entity_poly.pdbx_strand_id
1 'polypeptide(L)'
;MSLPDADSIHDGAANADGDTVVYRGTHDSPAVAVQFVEGGLRIHTVISASSQSSSSDYTLSLESGERIVDESGLLVVRDANDDPRAYIAPAWAIDASGLRVRTWYTINASTITQHVDVTDPSIKFPVVADPYLSLDLIQSASWSYAKNVSTSVGKRSGWTLKVIPTGWAQSLKYTLTPAGTLIAGQLGWDELYSKYKNKGLNTNLGGMKDQYICHMQFVFGKDSWNLDEFRPNVSYADTVAKLCNP
;
A
#
# COMPACT_ATOMS: atom_id res chain seq x y z
N MET A 1 4.75 -7.65 -13.15
CA MET A 1 3.35 -7.34 -13.54
C MET A 1 3.35 -6.94 -15.01
N SER A 2 2.49 -7.55 -15.83
CA SER A 2 2.32 -7.17 -17.24
C SER A 2 1.49 -5.88 -17.36
N LEU A 3 1.62 -5.21 -18.49
CA LEU A 3 0.68 -4.15 -18.86
C LEU A 3 -0.64 -4.77 -19.35
N PRO A 4 -1.77 -4.12 -19.08
CA PRO A 4 -3.05 -4.56 -19.62
C PRO A 4 -3.06 -4.39 -21.13
N ASP A 5 -3.77 -5.28 -21.81
CA ASP A 5 -3.97 -5.22 -23.28
C ASP A 5 -2.68 -4.96 -24.07
N ALA A 6 -1.57 -5.60 -23.69
CA ALA A 6 -0.24 -5.33 -24.22
C ALA A 6 -0.17 -5.39 -25.77
N ASP A 7 -1.03 -6.21 -26.40
CA ASP A 7 -1.13 -6.30 -27.86
C ASP A 7 -1.90 -5.13 -28.51
N SER A 8 -2.61 -4.35 -27.71
CA SER A 8 -3.48 -3.25 -28.18
C SER A 8 -2.91 -1.85 -27.85
N ILE A 9 -1.83 -1.78 -27.07
CA ILE A 9 -1.14 -0.53 -26.73
C ILE A 9 0.15 -0.39 -27.55
N HIS A 10 0.49 0.83 -27.94
CA HIS A 10 1.64 1.11 -28.81
C HIS A 10 2.21 2.52 -28.55
N ASP A 11 3.26 2.88 -29.28
CA ASP A 11 3.88 4.20 -29.24
C ASP A 11 4.26 4.69 -27.83
N GLY A 12 4.94 3.84 -27.04
CA GLY A 12 5.41 4.19 -25.72
C GLY A 12 6.34 5.40 -25.75
N ALA A 13 5.96 6.48 -25.03
CA ALA A 13 6.74 7.70 -24.93
C ALA A 13 6.97 8.04 -23.44
N ALA A 14 8.23 8.27 -23.06
CA ALA A 14 8.57 8.73 -21.74
C ALA A 14 8.28 10.24 -21.59
N ASN A 15 7.87 10.65 -20.37
CA ASN A 15 7.81 12.06 -20.01
C ASN A 15 9.21 12.68 -19.87
N ALA A 16 9.29 13.99 -19.69
CA ALA A 16 10.57 14.72 -19.60
C ALA A 16 11.44 14.28 -18.41
N ASP A 17 10.83 13.85 -17.32
CA ASP A 17 11.52 13.41 -16.09
C ASP A 17 11.94 11.92 -16.14
N GLY A 18 11.44 11.16 -17.14
CA GLY A 18 11.77 9.75 -17.36
C GLY A 18 11.16 8.78 -16.34
N ASP A 19 10.26 9.25 -15.47
CA ASP A 19 9.59 8.43 -14.45
C ASP A 19 8.27 7.83 -14.93
N THR A 20 7.72 8.31 -16.04
CA THR A 20 6.44 7.88 -16.59
C THR A 20 6.56 7.57 -18.07
N VAL A 21 6.04 6.41 -18.48
CA VAL A 21 5.92 6.02 -19.89
C VAL A 21 4.44 5.93 -20.25
N VAL A 22 4.02 6.64 -21.28
CA VAL A 22 2.63 6.64 -21.77
C VAL A 22 2.54 5.84 -23.06
N TYR A 23 1.65 4.87 -23.09
CA TYR A 23 1.29 4.08 -24.27
C TYR A 23 -0.08 4.52 -24.78
N ARG A 24 -0.21 4.66 -26.08
CA ARG A 24 -1.50 4.97 -26.70
C ARG A 24 -2.36 3.72 -26.76
N GLY A 25 -3.63 3.86 -26.45
CA GLY A 25 -4.64 2.84 -26.71
C GLY A 25 -5.16 2.89 -28.15
N THR A 26 -6.13 2.05 -28.42
CA THR A 26 -6.89 2.02 -29.67
C THR A 26 -8.26 2.65 -29.48
N HIS A 27 -9.13 2.56 -30.52
CA HIS A 27 -10.53 2.98 -30.41
C HIS A 27 -11.25 2.21 -29.27
N ASP A 28 -10.97 0.91 -29.13
CA ASP A 28 -11.67 0.00 -28.22
C ASP A 28 -10.91 -0.28 -26.92
N SER A 29 -9.61 0.08 -26.87
CA SER A 29 -8.73 -0.16 -25.72
C SER A 29 -8.26 1.14 -25.09
N PRO A 30 -8.25 1.25 -23.76
CA PRO A 30 -7.73 2.40 -23.03
C PRO A 30 -6.25 2.67 -23.32
N ALA A 31 -5.83 3.92 -23.14
CA ALA A 31 -4.41 4.26 -23.05
C ALA A 31 -3.87 3.84 -21.66
N VAL A 32 -2.57 3.58 -21.60
CA VAL A 32 -1.89 3.14 -20.36
C VAL A 32 -0.71 4.05 -20.06
N ALA A 33 -0.61 4.53 -18.82
CA ALA A 33 0.57 5.23 -18.33
C ALA A 33 1.21 4.42 -17.20
N VAL A 34 2.49 4.15 -17.33
CA VAL A 34 3.30 3.44 -16.32
C VAL A 34 4.17 4.44 -15.62
N GLN A 35 3.99 4.61 -14.33
CA GLN A 35 4.78 5.50 -13.50
C GLN A 35 5.65 4.69 -12.52
N PHE A 36 6.96 4.89 -12.59
CA PHE A 36 7.90 4.35 -11.62
C PHE A 36 7.96 5.27 -10.40
N VAL A 37 7.77 4.69 -9.23
CA VAL A 37 7.81 5.39 -7.95
C VAL A 37 8.79 4.68 -7.01
N GLU A 38 9.22 5.35 -5.94
CA GLU A 38 10.12 4.72 -4.97
C GLU A 38 9.47 3.47 -4.37
N GLY A 39 10.14 2.31 -4.56
CA GLY A 39 9.68 1.00 -4.06
C GLY A 39 8.46 0.43 -4.77
N GLY A 40 8.04 0.99 -5.93
CA GLY A 40 6.82 0.52 -6.56
C GLY A 40 6.58 0.98 -8.00
N LEU A 41 5.40 0.64 -8.47
CA LEU A 41 4.94 0.89 -9.83
C LEU A 41 3.46 1.24 -9.82
N ARG A 42 3.06 2.29 -10.53
CA ARG A 42 1.67 2.60 -10.85
C ARG A 42 1.40 2.36 -12.32
N ILE A 43 0.24 1.77 -12.62
CA ILE A 43 -0.22 1.58 -13.99
C ILE A 43 -1.58 2.27 -14.10
N HIS A 44 -1.60 3.46 -14.69
CA HIS A 44 -2.84 4.19 -14.92
C HIS A 44 -3.47 3.74 -16.23
N THR A 45 -4.70 3.24 -16.16
CA THR A 45 -5.53 2.96 -17.32
C THR A 45 -6.45 4.15 -17.56
N VAL A 46 -6.45 4.71 -18.77
CA VAL A 46 -7.20 5.92 -19.12
C VAL A 46 -8.32 5.54 -20.10
N ILE A 47 -9.53 5.40 -19.59
CA ILE A 47 -10.75 5.08 -20.35
C ILE A 47 -11.31 6.41 -20.88
N SER A 48 -11.22 6.62 -22.19
CA SER A 48 -11.59 7.90 -22.81
C SER A 48 -13.06 7.98 -23.22
N ALA A 49 -13.75 6.85 -23.33
CA ALA A 49 -15.16 6.79 -23.69
C ALA A 49 -15.82 5.52 -23.15
N SER A 50 -17.14 5.54 -22.99
CA SER A 50 -17.93 4.39 -22.52
C SER A 50 -17.93 3.19 -23.48
N SER A 51 -17.49 3.39 -24.73
CA SER A 51 -17.32 2.32 -25.73
C SER A 51 -16.03 1.51 -25.56
N GLN A 52 -15.06 2.03 -24.79
CA GLN A 52 -13.79 1.31 -24.54
C GLN A 52 -13.97 0.24 -23.47
N SER A 53 -13.03 -0.72 -23.43
CA SER A 53 -12.98 -1.71 -22.36
C SER A 53 -12.95 -1.04 -20.99
N SER A 54 -13.81 -1.50 -20.11
CA SER A 54 -13.89 -1.07 -18.70
C SER A 54 -13.28 -2.09 -17.73
N SER A 55 -12.58 -3.11 -18.27
CA SER A 55 -11.84 -4.11 -17.52
C SER A 55 -10.43 -4.21 -18.04
N SER A 56 -9.46 -4.28 -17.13
CA SER A 56 -8.03 -4.36 -17.45
C SER A 56 -7.37 -5.48 -16.68
N ASP A 57 -6.67 -6.37 -17.39
CA ASP A 57 -5.99 -7.54 -16.83
C ASP A 57 -4.51 -7.23 -16.56
N TYR A 58 -4.05 -7.52 -15.35
CA TYR A 58 -2.66 -7.36 -14.91
C TYR A 58 -2.14 -8.71 -14.44
N THR A 59 -1.24 -9.33 -15.20
CA THR A 59 -0.65 -10.62 -14.83
C THR A 59 0.65 -10.41 -14.08
N LEU A 60 0.78 -11.01 -12.90
CA LEU A 60 2.01 -11.03 -12.12
C LEU A 60 2.84 -12.27 -12.49
N SER A 61 4.15 -12.08 -12.63
CA SER A 61 5.09 -13.21 -12.73
C SER A 61 5.32 -13.73 -11.32
N LEU A 62 4.54 -14.72 -10.90
CA LEU A 62 4.65 -15.36 -9.60
C LEU A 62 5.71 -16.47 -9.64
N GLU A 63 6.49 -16.59 -8.57
CA GLU A 63 7.38 -17.71 -8.35
C GLU A 63 6.60 -18.95 -7.88
N SER A 64 7.27 -20.11 -7.88
CA SER A 64 6.63 -21.35 -7.42
C SER A 64 6.19 -21.25 -5.96
N GLY A 65 4.91 -21.48 -5.72
CA GLY A 65 4.29 -21.38 -4.39
C GLY A 65 3.82 -19.97 -4.01
N GLU A 66 4.06 -18.96 -4.84
CA GLU A 66 3.48 -17.64 -4.63
C GLU A 66 2.00 -17.60 -5.04
N ARG A 67 1.23 -16.81 -4.32
CA ARG A 67 -0.21 -16.59 -4.58
C ARG A 67 -0.62 -15.17 -4.22
N ILE A 68 -1.70 -14.70 -4.83
CA ILE A 68 -2.34 -13.41 -4.51
C ILE A 68 -3.50 -13.68 -3.56
N VAL A 69 -3.58 -12.92 -2.46
CA VAL A 69 -4.62 -12.99 -1.44
C VAL A 69 -5.23 -11.61 -1.23
N ASP A 70 -6.56 -11.55 -1.16
CA ASP A 70 -7.26 -10.32 -0.74
C ASP A 70 -7.35 -10.28 0.79
N GLU A 71 -6.69 -9.32 1.39
CA GLU A 71 -6.70 -9.07 2.83
C GLU A 71 -7.44 -7.76 3.14
N SER A 72 -8.76 -7.85 3.14
CA SER A 72 -9.67 -6.71 3.43
C SER A 72 -9.47 -5.51 2.49
N GLY A 73 -9.31 -5.79 1.20
CA GLY A 73 -9.17 -4.82 0.12
C GLY A 73 -7.71 -4.47 -0.22
N LEU A 74 -6.74 -4.93 0.56
CA LEU A 74 -5.33 -4.92 0.20
C LEU A 74 -4.98 -6.27 -0.42
N LEU A 75 -4.52 -6.29 -1.68
CA LEU A 75 -4.03 -7.54 -2.27
C LEU A 75 -2.57 -7.74 -1.87
N VAL A 76 -2.28 -8.95 -1.39
CA VAL A 76 -0.94 -9.33 -0.93
C VAL A 76 -0.45 -10.51 -1.75
N VAL A 77 0.75 -10.40 -2.31
CA VAL A 77 1.46 -11.55 -2.86
C VAL A 77 2.18 -12.23 -1.70
N ARG A 78 1.83 -13.49 -1.44
CA ARG A 78 2.46 -14.31 -0.40
C ARG A 78 3.25 -15.45 -1.01
N ASP A 79 4.39 -15.76 -0.43
CA ASP A 79 5.21 -16.90 -0.85
C ASP A 79 4.71 -18.24 -0.26
N ALA A 80 5.46 -19.31 -0.50
CA ALA A 80 5.15 -20.66 -0.01
C ALA A 80 5.16 -20.79 1.53
N ASN A 81 5.84 -19.88 2.24
CA ASN A 81 5.90 -19.83 3.70
C ASN A 81 4.83 -18.91 4.30
N ASP A 82 3.95 -18.35 3.46
CA ASP A 82 2.95 -17.34 3.82
C ASP A 82 3.56 -15.95 4.14
N ASP A 83 4.83 -15.72 3.79
CA ASP A 83 5.46 -14.41 3.98
C ASP A 83 5.05 -13.44 2.86
N PRO A 84 4.75 -12.16 3.20
CA PRO A 84 4.38 -11.16 2.20
C PRO A 84 5.59 -10.76 1.35
N ARG A 85 5.40 -10.68 0.03
CA ARG A 85 6.43 -10.35 -0.97
C ARG A 85 6.14 -9.05 -1.73
N ALA A 86 4.86 -8.75 -1.93
CA ALA A 86 4.43 -7.52 -2.60
C ALA A 86 2.99 -7.19 -2.21
N TYR A 87 2.61 -5.95 -2.43
CA TYR A 87 1.30 -5.41 -2.08
C TYR A 87 0.69 -4.67 -3.27
N ILE A 88 -0.60 -4.83 -3.51
CA ILE A 88 -1.34 -4.05 -4.49
C ILE A 88 -2.41 -3.25 -3.75
N ALA A 89 -2.40 -1.94 -3.94
CA ALA A 89 -3.36 -1.02 -3.31
C ALA A 89 -4.81 -1.37 -3.67
N PRO A 90 -5.78 -0.99 -2.83
CA PRO A 90 -7.19 -1.09 -3.19
C PRO A 90 -7.48 -0.41 -4.52
N ALA A 91 -8.35 -1.03 -5.32
CA ALA A 91 -8.76 -0.46 -6.60
C ALA A 91 -9.35 0.95 -6.41
N TRP A 92 -8.92 1.89 -7.24
CA TRP A 92 -9.57 3.20 -7.33
C TRP A 92 -9.75 3.63 -8.79
N ALA A 93 -10.76 4.45 -9.02
CA ALA A 93 -10.97 5.11 -10.28
C ALA A 93 -11.61 6.49 -10.03
N ILE A 94 -11.26 7.47 -10.85
CA ILE A 94 -11.81 8.82 -10.82
C ILE A 94 -12.17 9.28 -12.24
N ASP A 95 -13.23 10.04 -12.35
CA ASP A 95 -13.64 10.67 -13.60
C ASP A 95 -12.96 12.05 -13.80
N ALA A 96 -13.19 12.67 -14.97
CA ALA A 96 -12.60 13.97 -15.31
C ALA A 96 -13.04 15.12 -14.40
N SER A 97 -14.10 14.97 -13.61
CA SER A 97 -14.53 15.93 -12.58
C SER A 97 -13.90 15.68 -11.21
N GLY A 98 -13.09 14.61 -11.07
CA GLY A 98 -12.47 14.19 -9.82
C GLY A 98 -13.39 13.37 -8.91
N LEU A 99 -14.56 12.96 -9.39
CA LEU A 99 -15.47 12.10 -8.64
C LEU A 99 -15.05 10.64 -8.71
N ARG A 100 -15.22 9.92 -7.61
CA ARG A 100 -14.92 8.49 -7.56
C ARG A 100 -15.89 7.70 -8.43
N VAL A 101 -15.32 6.81 -9.25
CA VAL A 101 -16.04 5.82 -10.05
C VAL A 101 -15.93 4.46 -9.34
N ARG A 102 -17.02 3.71 -9.31
CA ARG A 102 -17.02 2.38 -8.70
C ARG A 102 -16.05 1.47 -9.43
N THR A 103 -15.17 0.82 -8.67
CA THR A 103 -14.16 -0.11 -9.20
C THR A 103 -13.82 -1.18 -8.18
N TRP A 104 -13.38 -2.37 -8.64
CA TRP A 104 -13.00 -3.50 -7.80
C TRP A 104 -12.05 -4.42 -8.57
N TYR A 105 -11.37 -5.30 -7.83
CA TYR A 105 -10.57 -6.37 -8.41
C TYR A 105 -11.29 -7.72 -8.38
N THR A 106 -11.00 -8.55 -9.39
CA THR A 106 -11.18 -10.01 -9.31
C THR A 106 -9.81 -10.67 -9.53
N ILE A 107 -9.59 -11.81 -8.86
CA ILE A 107 -8.31 -12.53 -8.89
C ILE A 107 -8.55 -13.90 -9.53
N ASN A 108 -7.72 -14.22 -10.51
CA ASN A 108 -7.67 -15.54 -11.13
C ASN A 108 -6.21 -15.99 -11.27
N ALA A 109 -5.79 -16.88 -10.38
CA ALA A 109 -4.39 -17.35 -10.28
C ALA A 109 -3.39 -16.17 -10.16
N SER A 110 -2.61 -15.89 -11.19
CA SER A 110 -1.63 -14.79 -11.24
C SER A 110 -2.17 -13.52 -11.89
N THR A 111 -3.42 -13.51 -12.32
CA THR A 111 -4.04 -12.35 -12.99
C THR A 111 -5.00 -11.63 -12.04
N ILE A 112 -4.85 -10.32 -11.98
CA ILE A 112 -5.75 -9.40 -11.31
C ILE A 112 -6.48 -8.63 -12.40
N THR A 113 -7.81 -8.72 -12.43
CA THR A 113 -8.64 -7.91 -13.32
C THR A 113 -9.22 -6.74 -12.54
N GLN A 114 -8.91 -5.52 -12.94
CA GLN A 114 -9.60 -4.33 -12.45
C GLN A 114 -10.84 -4.08 -13.30
N HIS A 115 -11.99 -3.99 -12.65
CA HIS A 115 -13.27 -3.60 -13.27
C HIS A 115 -13.59 -2.17 -12.89
N VAL A 116 -14.06 -1.37 -13.87
CA VAL A 116 -14.51 0.01 -13.66
C VAL A 116 -15.96 0.12 -14.15
N ASP A 117 -16.86 0.51 -13.27
CA ASP A 117 -18.28 0.64 -13.62
C ASP A 117 -18.54 2.00 -14.29
N VAL A 118 -18.46 2.01 -15.62
CA VAL A 118 -18.71 3.21 -16.44
C VAL A 118 -20.15 3.30 -16.95
N THR A 119 -21.10 2.58 -16.36
CA THR A 119 -22.49 2.51 -16.80
C THR A 119 -23.33 3.73 -16.40
N ASP A 120 -22.91 4.49 -15.38
CA ASP A 120 -23.61 5.69 -14.95
C ASP A 120 -23.42 6.82 -15.98
N PRO A 121 -24.50 7.34 -16.57
CA PRO A 121 -24.43 8.40 -17.58
C PRO A 121 -23.91 9.75 -17.06
N SER A 122 -23.79 9.93 -15.75
CA SER A 122 -23.25 11.15 -15.15
C SER A 122 -21.71 11.19 -15.15
N ILE A 123 -21.06 10.06 -15.42
CA ILE A 123 -19.60 9.94 -15.47
C ILE A 123 -19.01 10.84 -16.57
N LYS A 124 -17.98 11.58 -16.22
CA LYS A 124 -17.25 12.47 -17.13
C LYS A 124 -15.94 11.82 -17.59
N PHE A 125 -15.86 11.47 -18.85
CA PHE A 125 -14.64 10.92 -19.43
C PHE A 125 -13.56 12.00 -19.65
N PRO A 126 -12.26 11.64 -19.57
CA PRO A 126 -11.75 10.29 -19.30
C PRO A 126 -11.92 9.85 -17.83
N VAL A 127 -12.01 8.54 -17.64
CA VAL A 127 -11.88 7.91 -16.32
C VAL A 127 -10.48 7.36 -16.18
N VAL A 128 -9.82 7.64 -15.08
CA VAL A 128 -8.48 7.10 -14.76
C VAL A 128 -8.64 6.08 -13.65
N ALA A 129 -8.12 4.88 -13.87
CA ALA A 129 -8.05 3.79 -12.90
C ALA A 129 -6.59 3.33 -12.73
N ASP A 130 -6.24 2.80 -11.58
CA ASP A 130 -4.84 2.52 -11.24
C ASP A 130 -4.73 1.27 -10.34
N PRO A 131 -3.99 0.23 -10.70
CA PRO A 131 -3.31 -0.60 -9.73
C PRO A 131 -1.96 0.00 -9.34
N TYR A 132 -1.71 0.10 -8.03
CA TYR A 132 -0.42 0.44 -7.47
C TYR A 132 0.21 -0.81 -6.83
N LEU A 133 1.30 -1.29 -7.40
CA LEU A 133 2.13 -2.36 -6.86
C LEU A 133 3.26 -1.74 -6.05
N SER A 134 3.43 -2.16 -4.79
CA SER A 134 4.56 -1.81 -3.92
C SER A 134 5.24 -3.08 -3.41
N LEU A 135 6.56 -3.01 -3.25
CA LEU A 135 7.35 -4.11 -2.69
C LEU A 135 7.56 -3.95 -1.18
N ASP A 136 7.41 -2.73 -0.65
CA ASP A 136 7.75 -2.39 0.73
C ASP A 136 6.69 -1.48 1.38
N LEU A 137 6.41 -1.76 2.65
CA LEU A 137 5.66 -0.86 3.55
C LEU A 137 6.60 0.04 4.36
N ILE A 138 7.84 -0.40 4.57
CA ILE A 138 8.85 0.29 5.37
C ILE A 138 9.98 0.81 4.47
N GLN A 139 10.14 2.11 4.42
CA GLN A 139 11.25 2.75 3.72
C GLN A 139 12.57 2.57 4.49
N SER A 140 12.56 2.86 5.79
CA SER A 140 13.75 2.69 6.65
C SER A 140 13.38 2.70 8.13
N ALA A 141 14.31 2.21 8.96
CA ALA A 141 14.23 2.44 10.40
C ALA A 141 15.64 2.61 11.02
N SER A 142 15.72 3.36 12.11
CA SER A 142 16.99 3.65 12.80
C SER A 142 16.79 3.76 14.30
N TRP A 143 17.77 3.28 15.07
CA TRP A 143 17.78 3.35 16.51
C TRP A 143 18.34 4.67 17.03
N SER A 144 17.73 5.20 18.08
CA SER A 144 18.26 6.32 18.89
C SER A 144 17.94 6.11 20.35
N TYR A 145 18.70 6.73 21.25
CA TYR A 145 18.44 6.65 22.69
C TYR A 145 17.67 7.87 23.18
N ALA A 146 16.47 7.64 23.71
CA ALA A 146 15.62 8.69 24.26
C ALA A 146 15.77 8.78 25.79
N LYS A 147 15.77 10.00 26.32
CA LYS A 147 15.93 10.27 27.76
C LYS A 147 14.71 10.98 28.32
N ASN A 148 14.30 10.60 29.55
CA ASN A 148 13.25 11.26 30.31
C ASN A 148 11.91 11.43 29.58
N VAL A 149 11.56 10.44 28.72
CA VAL A 149 10.29 10.43 27.99
C VAL A 149 9.15 10.09 28.98
N SER A 150 8.06 10.84 28.89
CA SER A 150 6.85 10.57 29.66
C SER A 150 6.14 9.32 29.12
N THR A 151 5.81 8.41 30.03
CA THR A 151 5.01 7.22 29.75
C THR A 151 3.84 7.13 30.74
N SER A 152 2.93 6.19 30.55
CA SER A 152 1.82 5.97 31.48
C SER A 152 2.25 5.53 32.88
N VAL A 153 3.49 5.08 33.05
CA VAL A 153 4.08 4.63 34.32
C VAL A 153 5.21 5.54 34.83
N GLY A 154 5.24 6.79 34.37
CA GLY A 154 6.26 7.78 34.74
C GLY A 154 7.33 7.98 33.65
N LYS A 155 8.36 8.76 33.98
CA LYS A 155 9.46 9.03 33.03
C LYS A 155 10.35 7.79 32.86
N ARG A 156 10.70 7.49 31.61
CA ARG A 156 11.56 6.38 31.22
C ARG A 156 12.62 6.84 30.23
N SER A 157 13.68 6.08 30.13
CA SER A 157 14.74 6.26 29.13
C SER A 157 15.05 4.89 28.51
N GLY A 158 15.38 4.86 27.26
CA GLY A 158 15.70 3.61 26.54
C GLY A 158 15.84 3.83 25.04
N TRP A 159 15.93 2.73 24.33
CA TRP A 159 16.05 2.78 22.88
C TRP A 159 14.70 3.00 22.20
N THR A 160 14.73 3.80 21.18
CA THR A 160 13.60 4.11 20.28
C THR A 160 13.97 3.73 18.86
N LEU A 161 13.12 2.96 18.21
CA LEU A 161 13.22 2.68 16.79
C LEU A 161 12.36 3.71 16.05
N LYS A 162 13.02 4.67 15.38
CA LYS A 162 12.36 5.58 14.44
C LYS A 162 12.11 4.85 13.14
N VAL A 163 10.84 4.64 12.78
CA VAL A 163 10.40 3.99 11.55
C VAL A 163 9.90 5.05 10.58
N ILE A 164 10.34 4.95 9.33
CA ILE A 164 9.85 5.75 8.21
C ILE A 164 9.09 4.79 7.28
N PRO A 165 7.75 4.83 7.27
CA PRO A 165 6.96 4.07 6.31
C PRO A 165 7.12 4.67 4.91
N THR A 166 6.90 3.88 3.87
CA THR A 166 6.83 4.41 2.50
C THR A 166 5.65 5.37 2.35
N GLY A 167 5.73 6.32 1.42
CA GLY A 167 4.62 7.22 1.11
C GLY A 167 3.36 6.44 0.71
N TRP A 168 3.54 5.30 0.05
CA TRP A 168 2.46 4.39 -0.27
C TRP A 168 1.80 3.80 0.99
N ALA A 169 2.57 3.24 1.92
CA ALA A 169 2.05 2.71 3.17
C ALA A 169 1.25 3.77 3.95
N GLN A 170 1.74 5.01 3.97
CA GLN A 170 1.01 6.12 4.59
C GLN A 170 -0.31 6.44 3.88
N SER A 171 -0.41 6.24 2.56
CA SER A 171 -1.64 6.50 1.81
C SER A 171 -2.75 5.47 2.09
N LEU A 172 -2.41 4.26 2.53
CA LEU A 172 -3.37 3.17 2.80
C LEU A 172 -4.43 3.55 3.83
N LYS A 173 -4.10 4.36 4.82
CA LYS A 173 -5.05 4.82 5.84
C LYS A 173 -6.18 5.70 5.28
N TYR A 174 -6.04 6.24 4.07
CA TYR A 174 -7.07 7.03 3.40
C TYR A 174 -7.92 6.21 2.43
N THR A 175 -7.48 5.00 2.09
CA THR A 175 -8.11 4.14 1.08
C THR A 175 -8.70 2.86 1.67
N LEU A 176 -8.11 2.33 2.73
CA LEU A 176 -8.56 1.11 3.39
C LEU A 176 -9.66 1.38 4.43
N THR A 177 -10.46 0.35 4.67
CA THR A 177 -11.37 0.30 5.84
C THR A 177 -10.57 0.23 7.14
N PRO A 178 -11.17 0.48 8.33
CA PRO A 178 -10.50 0.27 9.61
C PRO A 178 -9.93 -1.16 9.78
N ALA A 179 -10.62 -2.18 9.28
CA ALA A 179 -10.11 -3.56 9.28
C ALA A 179 -8.89 -3.70 8.35
N GLY A 180 -8.96 -3.13 7.15
CA GLY A 180 -7.84 -3.15 6.19
C GLY A 180 -6.62 -2.40 6.71
N THR A 181 -6.79 -1.26 7.41
CA THR A 181 -5.65 -0.55 8.02
C THR A 181 -5.02 -1.33 9.18
N LEU A 182 -5.82 -2.10 9.94
CA LEU A 182 -5.31 -3.02 10.96
C LEU A 182 -4.41 -4.10 10.32
N ILE A 183 -4.88 -4.71 9.24
CA ILE A 183 -4.13 -5.72 8.48
C ILE A 183 -2.85 -5.12 7.89
N ALA A 184 -2.93 -3.96 7.24
CA ALA A 184 -1.76 -3.25 6.74
C ALA A 184 -0.75 -2.92 7.85
N GLY A 185 -1.23 -2.59 9.06
CA GLY A 185 -0.41 -2.41 10.24
C GLY A 185 0.29 -3.70 10.69
N GLN A 186 -0.40 -4.84 10.66
CA GLN A 186 0.21 -6.14 10.98
C GLN A 186 1.27 -6.54 9.97
N LEU A 187 0.96 -6.43 8.67
CA LEU A 187 1.90 -6.71 7.57
C LEU A 187 3.15 -5.83 7.65
N GLY A 188 2.98 -4.53 7.89
CA GLY A 188 4.10 -3.61 8.05
C GLY A 188 4.95 -3.91 9.28
N TRP A 189 4.34 -4.37 10.38
CA TRP A 189 5.10 -4.85 11.52
C TRP A 189 5.89 -6.12 11.18
N ASP A 190 5.30 -7.08 10.49
CA ASP A 190 5.96 -8.34 10.13
C ASP A 190 7.14 -8.08 9.19
N GLU A 191 7.00 -7.15 8.24
CA GLU A 191 8.09 -6.67 7.39
C GLU A 191 9.18 -5.99 8.23
N LEU A 192 8.81 -5.05 9.12
CA LEU A 192 9.74 -4.37 10.01
C LEU A 192 10.52 -5.36 10.87
N TYR A 193 9.82 -6.31 11.48
CA TYR A 193 10.44 -7.35 12.29
C TYR A 193 11.40 -8.21 11.48
N SER A 194 11.00 -8.66 10.29
CA SER A 194 11.86 -9.44 9.40
C SER A 194 13.15 -8.70 9.05
N LYS A 195 13.07 -7.40 8.74
CA LYS A 195 14.21 -6.56 8.36
C LYS A 195 15.13 -6.19 9.53
N TYR A 196 14.59 -6.13 10.78
CA TYR A 196 15.30 -5.53 11.93
C TYR A 196 15.49 -6.46 13.13
N LYS A 197 14.93 -7.68 13.18
CA LYS A 197 15.12 -8.66 14.26
C LYS A 197 16.60 -8.93 14.59
N ASN A 198 17.47 -8.95 13.58
CA ASN A 198 18.91 -9.12 13.74
C ASN A 198 19.68 -7.79 13.86
N LYS A 199 18.96 -6.66 13.95
CA LYS A 199 19.49 -5.30 14.08
C LYS A 199 18.97 -4.60 15.35
N GLY A 200 18.69 -5.38 16.40
CA GLY A 200 18.29 -4.88 17.70
C GLY A 200 16.79 -4.89 18.01
N LEU A 201 15.91 -5.24 17.06
CA LEU A 201 14.47 -5.37 17.31
C LEU A 201 14.17 -6.75 17.94
N ASN A 202 14.42 -6.87 19.26
CA ASN A 202 14.32 -8.11 20.00
C ASN A 202 13.79 -7.96 21.45
N THR A 203 13.47 -6.73 21.86
CA THR A 203 12.92 -6.40 23.18
C THR A 203 11.53 -5.80 23.05
N ASN A 204 10.66 -6.05 24.05
CA ASN A 204 9.29 -5.51 24.12
C ASN A 204 8.50 -5.58 22.80
N LEU A 205 8.63 -6.69 22.08
CA LEU A 205 8.07 -6.85 20.75
C LEU A 205 6.56 -6.63 20.72
N GLY A 206 5.82 -7.09 21.73
CA GLY A 206 4.37 -6.87 21.83
C GLY A 206 4.01 -5.39 21.91
N GLY A 207 4.63 -4.66 22.83
CA GLY A 207 4.38 -3.23 23.01
C GLY A 207 4.79 -2.39 21.80
N MET A 208 5.92 -2.73 21.17
CA MET A 208 6.37 -2.04 19.94
C MET A 208 5.48 -2.36 18.72
N LYS A 209 4.98 -3.61 18.61
CA LYS A 209 3.99 -4.00 17.61
C LYS A 209 2.72 -3.18 17.75
N ASP A 210 2.18 -3.09 18.95
CA ASP A 210 0.96 -2.33 19.21
C ASP A 210 1.13 -0.84 18.93
N GLN A 211 2.29 -0.26 19.28
CA GLN A 211 2.64 1.12 18.91
C GLN A 211 2.65 1.28 17.38
N TYR A 212 3.29 0.38 16.64
CA TYR A 212 3.36 0.44 15.17
C TYR A 212 1.97 0.38 14.53
N ILE A 213 1.16 -0.63 14.89
CA ILE A 213 -0.18 -0.81 14.34
C ILE A 213 -1.06 0.41 14.65
N CYS A 214 -0.99 0.91 15.88
CA CYS A 214 -1.72 2.11 16.28
C CYS A 214 -1.32 3.35 15.45
N HIS A 215 -0.02 3.55 15.20
CA HIS A 215 0.44 4.64 14.33
C HIS A 215 -0.07 4.49 12.90
N MET A 216 -0.06 3.26 12.37
CA MET A 216 -0.60 2.98 11.04
C MET A 216 -2.08 3.30 10.93
N GLN A 217 -2.88 3.02 11.96
CA GLN A 217 -4.32 3.25 11.94
C GLN A 217 -4.74 4.70 12.23
N PHE A 218 -4.07 5.36 13.16
CA PHE A 218 -4.61 6.59 13.76
C PHE A 218 -3.71 7.82 13.64
N VAL A 219 -2.43 7.67 13.27
CA VAL A 219 -1.52 8.81 13.19
C VAL A 219 -1.40 9.31 11.76
N PHE A 220 -2.02 10.46 11.49
CA PHE A 220 -2.01 11.13 10.20
C PHE A 220 -0.98 12.27 10.19
N GLY A 221 -0.40 12.55 9.02
CA GLY A 221 0.47 13.72 8.82
C GLY A 221 1.84 13.67 9.49
N LYS A 222 2.32 12.48 9.90
CA LYS A 222 3.68 12.27 10.37
C LYS A 222 4.46 11.39 9.41
N ASP A 223 5.63 11.84 9.00
CA ASP A 223 6.52 11.12 8.09
C ASP A 223 7.26 9.96 8.75
N SER A 224 7.27 9.90 10.09
CA SER A 224 7.95 8.85 10.85
C SER A 224 7.27 8.59 12.19
N TRP A 225 7.46 7.37 12.70
CA TRP A 225 6.92 6.92 13.97
C TRP A 225 8.03 6.43 14.87
N ASN A 226 7.97 6.80 16.15
CA ASN A 226 8.89 6.31 17.16
C ASN A 226 8.23 5.12 17.89
N LEU A 227 8.92 3.98 17.90
CA LEU A 227 8.54 2.80 18.66
C LEU A 227 9.50 2.66 19.83
N ASP A 228 8.99 2.90 21.02
CA ASP A 228 9.79 2.98 22.24
C ASP A 228 9.79 1.63 22.97
N GLU A 229 10.96 0.97 23.06
CA GLU A 229 11.07 -0.33 23.75
C GLU A 229 10.83 -0.24 25.26
N PHE A 230 11.00 0.96 25.85
CA PHE A 230 10.88 1.21 27.28
C PHE A 230 9.44 1.51 27.74
N ARG A 231 8.48 1.64 26.83
CA ARG A 231 7.07 1.81 27.18
C ARG A 231 6.48 0.50 27.69
N PRO A 232 5.51 0.55 28.63
CA PRO A 232 4.87 -0.66 29.11
C PRO A 232 4.15 -1.41 27.97
N ASN A 233 4.26 -2.73 27.99
CA ASN A 233 3.45 -3.59 27.13
C ASN A 233 2.05 -3.70 27.74
N VAL A 234 1.11 -2.99 27.17
CA VAL A 234 -0.30 -2.96 27.58
C VAL A 234 -1.19 -3.59 26.49
N SER A 235 -2.49 -3.65 26.71
CA SER A 235 -3.40 -4.10 25.64
C SER A 235 -3.41 -3.14 24.44
N TYR A 236 -3.76 -3.63 23.26
CA TYR A 236 -3.90 -2.77 22.09
C TYR A 236 -4.91 -1.62 22.33
N ALA A 237 -6.03 -1.92 23.00
CA ALA A 237 -7.02 -0.90 23.37
C ALA A 237 -6.43 0.20 24.26
N ASP A 238 -5.59 -0.17 25.24
CA ASP A 238 -4.90 0.80 26.09
C ASP A 238 -3.83 1.60 25.31
N THR A 239 -3.15 0.95 24.35
CA THR A 239 -2.21 1.64 23.46
C THR A 239 -2.93 2.72 22.64
N VAL A 240 -4.10 2.40 22.07
CA VAL A 240 -4.94 3.36 21.35
C VAL A 240 -5.43 4.48 22.28
N ALA A 241 -5.93 4.14 23.48
CA ALA A 241 -6.40 5.12 24.46
C ALA A 241 -5.29 6.08 24.93
N LYS A 242 -4.03 5.68 24.83
CA LYS A 242 -2.83 6.48 25.13
C LYS A 242 -2.18 7.09 23.88
N LEU A 243 -2.97 7.25 22.80
CA LEU A 243 -2.55 7.88 21.53
C LEU A 243 -1.27 7.23 20.97
N CYS A 244 -1.24 5.90 20.94
CA CYS A 244 -0.15 5.05 20.46
C CYS A 244 1.14 5.09 21.31
N ASN A 245 1.13 5.76 22.48
CA ASN A 245 2.32 6.00 23.32
C ASN A 245 2.02 5.73 24.80
N PRO A 246 1.76 4.48 25.21
CA PRO A 246 1.41 4.11 26.57
C PRO A 246 2.51 4.39 27.61
#